data_77dc338f5954c82b469e56ffb07451e1
#
_entry.id   77dc338f5954c82b469e56ffb07451e1
#
_cell.length_a   1.000
_cell.length_b   1.000
_cell.length_c   1.000
_cell.angle_alpha   90.00
_cell.angle_beta   90.00
_cell.angle_gamma   90.00
#
_symmetry.space_group_name_H-M   'P 1'
#
loop_
_entity.id
_entity.type
_entity.pdbx_description
1 polymer ?
#
loop_
_entity_poly.entity_id
_entity_poly.type
_entity_poly.pdbx_seq_one_letter_code
_entity_poly.pdbx_strand_id
1 'polypeptide(L)'
;MITGAGKAFSGGADIKEFGSPKALAEPNLLSVILAVEACRKPVVAAMHSVAMGGGLELALGCHYRIAAPGCNVALPEVKLGLIPGAGGTQRLPRVVGVEAALNMIVSGEPVKSEMIGAVPGQKLFDKMAASPEALAEEALAFAASVADVRPLPLVRNLPCKHPEGDAYFQFARNMVKGMAKNFPAPAKCVDAVEAATKRKFADGLAYERELFINLMWTPESRALRHLFFAERAASKIPDVPSDTPKRDIQKVGVIGAGTMGGGISMNFLNAGIPVTILETKQEALDRGVATIKKNYEAQVKKGKLKQDKYEQRMALLSTTLSYDDLKDCDLIIEAVFEEIGVKEAVFKQLDAVAKPGAILASNT
;
A
#
# COMPACT_ATOMS: atom_id res chain seq x y z
N MET A 1 -19.74 -20.51 -6.59
CA MET A 1 -18.42 -19.88 -6.56
C MET A 1 -18.57 -18.37 -6.74
N ILE A 2 -17.82 -17.58 -5.99
CA ILE A 2 -17.70 -16.11 -6.16
C ILE A 2 -16.25 -15.82 -6.61
N THR A 3 -16.08 -15.04 -7.68
CA THR A 3 -14.79 -14.60 -8.18
C THR A 3 -14.91 -13.22 -8.83
N GLY A 4 -13.80 -12.53 -9.06
CA GLY A 4 -13.79 -11.26 -9.78
C GLY A 4 -13.81 -11.48 -11.30
N ALA A 5 -14.65 -10.71 -12.00
CA ALA A 5 -14.74 -10.77 -13.48
C ALA A 5 -13.59 -10.07 -14.21
N GLY A 6 -12.80 -9.26 -13.52
CA GLY A 6 -11.72 -8.46 -14.10
C GLY A 6 -10.32 -8.89 -13.64
N LYS A 7 -9.45 -7.90 -13.52
CA LYS A 7 -8.03 -8.10 -13.15
C LYS A 7 -7.81 -8.48 -11.68
N ALA A 8 -8.84 -8.46 -10.83
CA ALA A 8 -8.73 -8.71 -9.40
C ALA A 8 -10.02 -9.35 -8.85
N PHE A 9 -9.92 -10.04 -7.72
CA PHE A 9 -11.08 -10.54 -6.99
C PHE A 9 -11.97 -9.38 -6.55
N SER A 10 -11.43 -8.46 -5.74
CA SER A 10 -12.10 -7.22 -5.36
C SER A 10 -11.12 -6.25 -4.68
N GLY A 11 -11.18 -4.97 -5.04
CA GLY A 11 -10.47 -3.89 -4.36
C GLY A 11 -11.19 -3.32 -3.13
N GLY A 12 -12.36 -3.83 -2.80
CA GLY A 12 -13.17 -3.38 -1.67
C GLY A 12 -14.31 -2.43 -2.05
N ALA A 13 -14.81 -1.69 -1.05
CA ALA A 13 -15.91 -0.75 -1.22
C ALA A 13 -15.50 0.50 -2.01
N ASP A 14 -16.45 1.15 -2.68
CA ASP A 14 -16.21 2.45 -3.30
C ASP A 14 -16.08 3.53 -2.22
N ILE A 15 -14.85 4.03 -2.07
CA ILE A 15 -14.51 5.04 -1.06
C ILE A 15 -15.30 6.35 -1.27
N LYS A 16 -15.79 6.64 -2.50
CA LYS A 16 -16.60 7.83 -2.78
C LYS A 16 -17.95 7.80 -2.06
N GLU A 17 -18.46 6.61 -1.73
CA GLU A 17 -19.70 6.47 -1.02
C GLU A 17 -19.59 6.79 0.47
N PHE A 18 -18.39 6.69 1.04
CA PHE A 18 -18.17 6.93 2.46
C PHE A 18 -18.49 8.38 2.85
N GLY A 19 -19.32 8.55 3.87
CA GLY A 19 -19.81 9.86 4.29
C GLY A 19 -21.06 10.33 3.53
N SER A 20 -21.62 9.48 2.65
CA SER A 20 -22.92 9.70 2.01
C SER A 20 -23.98 8.72 2.55
N PRO A 21 -25.28 8.98 2.34
CA PRO A 21 -26.33 8.02 2.70
C PRO A 21 -26.17 6.64 2.04
N LYS A 22 -25.51 6.57 0.88
CA LYS A 22 -25.27 5.31 0.15
C LYS A 22 -24.41 4.31 0.92
N ALA A 23 -23.46 4.79 1.72
CA ALA A 23 -22.56 3.94 2.50
C ALA A 23 -23.29 3.00 3.48
N LEU A 24 -24.49 3.38 3.90
CA LEU A 24 -25.30 2.64 4.88
C LEU A 24 -26.62 2.11 4.30
N ALA A 25 -26.90 2.43 3.03
CA ALA A 25 -28.14 2.00 2.36
C ALA A 25 -28.12 0.48 2.11
N GLU A 26 -29.28 -0.16 2.27
CA GLU A 26 -29.46 -1.58 1.96
C GLU A 26 -29.74 -1.80 0.45
N PRO A 27 -29.20 -2.91 -0.12
CA PRO A 27 -28.29 -3.88 0.50
C PRO A 27 -26.87 -3.33 0.61
N ASN A 28 -26.31 -3.30 1.82
CA ASN A 28 -24.93 -2.93 2.03
C ASN A 28 -24.01 -4.17 2.13
N LEU A 29 -22.69 -3.94 2.14
CA LEU A 29 -21.71 -5.03 2.15
C LEU A 29 -21.93 -5.99 3.33
N LEU A 30 -22.22 -5.48 4.53
CA LEU A 30 -22.42 -6.33 5.70
C LEU A 30 -23.64 -7.24 5.52
N SER A 31 -24.78 -6.72 5.01
CA SER A 31 -25.98 -7.52 4.76
C SER A 31 -25.73 -8.59 3.68
N VAL A 32 -24.96 -8.27 2.64
CA VAL A 32 -24.53 -9.24 1.62
C VAL A 32 -23.67 -10.35 2.24
N ILE A 33 -22.69 -10.01 3.07
CA ILE A 33 -21.85 -10.99 3.75
C ILE A 33 -22.68 -11.91 4.66
N LEU A 34 -23.63 -11.36 5.40
CA LEU A 34 -24.53 -12.15 6.25
C LEU A 34 -25.43 -13.09 5.43
N ALA A 35 -25.90 -12.64 4.27
CA ALA A 35 -26.66 -13.48 3.35
C ALA A 35 -25.82 -14.62 2.77
N VAL A 36 -24.54 -14.36 2.45
CA VAL A 36 -23.57 -15.39 2.01
C VAL A 36 -23.33 -16.42 3.11
N GLU A 37 -23.11 -15.99 4.35
CA GLU A 37 -22.94 -16.88 5.52
C GLU A 37 -24.19 -17.75 5.75
N ALA A 38 -25.39 -17.20 5.55
CA ALA A 38 -26.65 -17.90 5.76
C ALA A 38 -27.05 -18.81 4.58
N CYS A 39 -26.30 -18.82 3.50
CA CYS A 39 -26.61 -19.64 2.33
C CYS A 39 -26.58 -21.12 2.70
N ARG A 40 -27.60 -21.87 2.28
CA ARG A 40 -27.72 -23.33 2.52
C ARG A 40 -26.78 -24.17 1.65
N LYS A 41 -26.28 -23.58 0.56
CA LYS A 41 -25.31 -24.22 -0.34
C LYS A 41 -23.91 -23.70 0.00
N PRO A 42 -22.85 -24.49 -0.14
CA PRO A 42 -21.49 -24.02 0.06
C PRO A 42 -21.18 -22.88 -0.92
N VAL A 43 -20.66 -21.79 -0.39
CA VAL A 43 -20.14 -20.66 -1.18
C VAL A 43 -18.63 -20.65 -1.07
N VAL A 44 -17.97 -20.70 -2.22
CA VAL A 44 -16.51 -20.75 -2.35
C VAL A 44 -16.02 -19.43 -2.95
N ALA A 45 -15.13 -18.70 -2.26
CA ALA A 45 -14.44 -17.57 -2.82
C ALA A 45 -13.18 -18.03 -3.56
N ALA A 46 -13.08 -17.68 -4.85
CA ALA A 46 -11.90 -17.92 -5.68
C ALA A 46 -11.15 -16.62 -5.90
N MET A 47 -10.06 -16.44 -5.14
CA MET A 47 -9.37 -15.16 -4.96
C MET A 47 -8.14 -15.08 -5.84
N HIS A 48 -8.00 -14.01 -6.64
CA HIS A 48 -6.85 -13.78 -7.50
C HIS A 48 -6.41 -12.31 -7.45
N SER A 49 -5.14 -12.06 -7.73
CA SER A 49 -4.49 -10.76 -7.82
C SER A 49 -4.66 -9.90 -6.57
N VAL A 50 -5.86 -9.39 -6.28
CA VAL A 50 -6.15 -8.50 -5.15
C VAL A 50 -7.48 -8.87 -4.51
N ALA A 51 -7.48 -9.05 -3.18
CA ALA A 51 -8.65 -9.15 -2.32
C ALA A 51 -8.43 -8.23 -1.11
N MET A 52 -8.96 -7.01 -1.17
CA MET A 52 -8.68 -5.97 -0.18
C MET A 52 -9.94 -5.37 0.42
N GLY A 53 -9.84 -4.93 1.67
CA GLY A 53 -10.94 -4.26 2.36
C GLY A 53 -12.21 -5.08 2.35
N GLY A 54 -13.33 -4.47 1.98
CA GLY A 54 -14.60 -5.16 1.84
C GLY A 54 -14.59 -6.39 0.94
N GLY A 55 -13.65 -6.48 -0.02
CA GLY A 55 -13.45 -7.68 -0.84
C GLY A 55 -12.91 -8.86 -0.03
N LEU A 56 -11.95 -8.62 0.86
CA LEU A 56 -11.48 -9.66 1.78
C LEU A 56 -12.55 -9.99 2.83
N GLU A 57 -13.31 -9.00 3.30
CA GLU A 57 -14.43 -9.23 4.23
C GLU A 57 -15.52 -10.12 3.61
N LEU A 58 -15.83 -9.92 2.33
CA LEU A 58 -16.74 -10.80 1.59
C LEU A 58 -16.18 -12.24 1.50
N ALA A 59 -14.92 -12.39 1.16
CA ALA A 59 -14.27 -13.71 1.13
C ALA A 59 -14.29 -14.41 2.49
N LEU A 60 -14.07 -13.67 3.58
CA LEU A 60 -14.14 -14.17 4.96
C LEU A 60 -15.57 -14.59 5.36
N GLY A 61 -16.61 -14.04 4.73
CA GLY A 61 -17.99 -14.45 4.88
C GLY A 61 -18.37 -15.70 4.07
N CYS A 62 -17.58 -16.10 3.08
CA CYS A 62 -17.77 -17.35 2.35
C CYS A 62 -17.44 -18.56 3.22
N HIS A 63 -18.05 -19.71 2.90
CA HIS A 63 -17.81 -20.97 3.59
C HIS A 63 -16.37 -21.46 3.36
N TYR A 64 -15.88 -21.35 2.13
CA TYR A 64 -14.55 -21.77 1.72
C TYR A 64 -13.84 -20.68 0.90
N ARG A 65 -12.51 -20.70 0.93
CA ARG A 65 -11.64 -19.74 0.25
C ARG A 65 -10.49 -20.46 -0.45
N ILE A 66 -10.36 -20.22 -1.74
CA ILE A 66 -9.24 -20.69 -2.56
C ILE A 66 -8.50 -19.45 -3.08
N ALA A 67 -7.19 -19.42 -2.95
CA ALA A 67 -6.38 -18.31 -3.46
C ALA A 67 -5.42 -18.78 -4.54
N ALA A 68 -5.27 -17.96 -5.57
CA ALA A 68 -4.19 -18.10 -6.53
C ALA A 68 -2.86 -17.65 -5.92
N PRO A 69 -1.72 -18.23 -6.35
CA PRO A 69 -0.42 -17.66 -6.04
C PRO A 69 -0.32 -16.19 -6.48
N GLY A 70 0.38 -15.36 -5.69
CA GLY A 70 0.52 -13.92 -5.96
C GLY A 70 -0.70 -13.07 -5.59
N CYS A 71 -1.78 -13.65 -5.08
CA CYS A 71 -2.91 -12.88 -4.60
C CYS A 71 -2.51 -12.06 -3.36
N ASN A 72 -2.75 -10.74 -3.42
CA ASN A 72 -2.52 -9.84 -2.30
C ASN A 72 -3.80 -9.68 -1.48
N VAL A 73 -3.73 -9.97 -0.20
CA VAL A 73 -4.84 -9.81 0.74
C VAL A 73 -4.52 -8.74 1.77
N ALA A 74 -5.45 -7.84 2.06
CA ALA A 74 -5.29 -6.77 3.03
C ALA A 74 -6.61 -6.27 3.60
N LEU A 75 -6.54 -5.65 4.77
CA LEU A 75 -7.58 -4.76 5.31
C LEU A 75 -6.96 -3.36 5.49
N PRO A 76 -6.90 -2.54 4.42
CA PRO A 76 -6.16 -1.29 4.40
C PRO A 76 -6.95 -0.08 4.92
N GLU A 77 -8.10 -0.28 5.57
CA GLU A 77 -9.01 0.77 6.01
C GLU A 77 -8.34 1.80 6.91
N VAL A 78 -7.33 1.39 7.69
CA VAL A 78 -6.57 2.27 8.57
C VAL A 78 -5.86 3.41 7.81
N LYS A 79 -5.47 3.18 6.55
CA LYS A 79 -4.88 4.19 5.67
C LYS A 79 -5.87 5.29 5.27
N LEU A 80 -7.17 5.02 5.46
CA LEU A 80 -8.26 5.98 5.25
C LEU A 80 -8.81 6.54 6.59
N GLY A 81 -8.10 6.28 7.71
CA GLY A 81 -8.56 6.66 9.03
C GLY A 81 -9.80 5.90 9.51
N LEU A 82 -9.99 4.68 9.01
CA LEU A 82 -11.10 3.79 9.31
C LEU A 82 -10.59 2.46 9.90
N ILE A 83 -11.51 1.62 10.35
CA ILE A 83 -11.28 0.20 10.59
C ILE A 83 -12.08 -0.62 9.57
N PRO A 84 -11.82 -1.93 9.37
CA PRO A 84 -12.73 -2.81 8.68
C PRO A 84 -14.14 -2.74 9.29
N GLY A 85 -15.17 -2.64 8.47
CA GLY A 85 -16.52 -2.34 8.95
C GLY A 85 -17.61 -3.35 8.57
N ALA A 86 -17.21 -4.47 7.95
CA ALA A 86 -18.14 -5.53 7.54
C ALA A 86 -17.74 -6.92 8.10
N GLY A 87 -17.05 -6.92 9.23
CA GLY A 87 -16.69 -8.12 9.98
C GLY A 87 -15.22 -8.51 9.87
N GLY A 88 -14.38 -7.69 9.24
CA GLY A 88 -12.95 -7.97 9.05
C GLY A 88 -12.20 -8.11 10.37
N THR A 89 -12.43 -7.21 11.35
CA THR A 89 -11.80 -7.29 12.66
C THR A 89 -12.30 -8.48 13.50
N GLN A 90 -13.46 -9.01 13.15
CA GLN A 90 -14.05 -10.14 13.85
C GLN A 90 -13.70 -11.48 13.19
N ARG A 91 -13.56 -11.53 11.86
CA ARG A 91 -13.30 -12.79 11.12
C ARG A 91 -11.81 -13.06 10.91
N LEU A 92 -11.02 -12.04 10.56
CA LEU A 92 -9.59 -12.24 10.25
C LEU A 92 -8.81 -12.88 11.41
N PRO A 93 -8.95 -12.41 12.68
CA PRO A 93 -8.22 -13.02 13.80
C PRO A 93 -8.61 -14.48 14.10
N ARG A 94 -9.78 -14.92 13.63
CA ARG A 94 -10.23 -16.31 13.76
C ARG A 94 -9.55 -17.26 12.76
N VAL A 95 -9.03 -16.74 11.67
CA VAL A 95 -8.44 -17.55 10.59
C VAL A 95 -6.93 -17.46 10.50
N VAL A 96 -6.32 -16.34 10.91
CA VAL A 96 -4.84 -16.17 10.90
C VAL A 96 -4.23 -15.97 12.29
N GLY A 97 -5.04 -15.97 13.35
CA GLY A 97 -4.62 -15.64 14.72
C GLY A 97 -4.63 -14.14 15.00
N VAL A 98 -4.66 -13.79 16.29
CA VAL A 98 -4.85 -12.41 16.75
C VAL A 98 -3.69 -11.51 16.37
N GLU A 99 -2.44 -11.96 16.57
CA GLU A 99 -1.25 -11.15 16.27
C GLU A 99 -1.13 -10.81 14.79
N ALA A 100 -1.23 -11.83 13.92
CA ALA A 100 -1.14 -11.64 12.47
C ALA A 100 -2.27 -10.74 11.96
N ALA A 101 -3.51 -10.97 12.43
CA ALA A 101 -4.65 -10.15 12.06
C ALA A 101 -4.47 -8.69 12.52
N LEU A 102 -4.04 -8.46 13.76
CA LEU A 102 -3.83 -7.11 14.26
C LEU A 102 -2.73 -6.37 13.48
N ASN A 103 -1.62 -7.04 13.17
CA ASN A 103 -0.56 -6.47 12.34
C ASN A 103 -1.06 -6.09 10.94
N MET A 104 -1.83 -6.96 10.29
CA MET A 104 -2.42 -6.68 8.97
C MET A 104 -3.39 -5.50 9.02
N ILE A 105 -4.25 -5.41 10.04
CA ILE A 105 -5.27 -4.38 10.18
C ILE A 105 -4.67 -3.03 10.55
N VAL A 106 -3.68 -2.99 11.46
CA VAL A 106 -3.05 -1.74 11.94
C VAL A 106 -2.08 -1.18 10.90
N SER A 107 -1.36 -2.02 10.16
CA SER A 107 -0.47 -1.57 9.09
C SER A 107 -1.24 -1.23 7.80
N GLY A 108 -2.32 -1.96 7.52
CA GLY A 108 -3.02 -1.90 6.24
C GLY A 108 -2.16 -2.36 5.06
N GLU A 109 -1.05 -3.05 5.32
CA GLU A 109 -0.15 -3.53 4.26
C GLU A 109 -0.65 -4.85 3.66
N PRO A 110 -0.54 -5.02 2.34
CA PRO A 110 -0.91 -6.27 1.70
C PRO A 110 0.08 -7.38 2.03
N VAL A 111 -0.46 -8.59 2.21
CA VAL A 111 0.30 -9.82 2.39
C VAL A 111 -0.01 -10.75 1.24
N LYS A 112 1.00 -11.39 0.68
CA LYS A 112 0.82 -12.37 -0.39
C LYS A 112 0.21 -13.66 0.13
N SER A 113 -0.67 -14.26 -0.67
CA SER A 113 -1.37 -15.50 -0.33
C SER A 113 -0.43 -16.63 0.04
N GLU A 114 0.73 -16.76 -0.64
CA GLU A 114 1.73 -17.80 -0.36
C GLU A 114 2.33 -17.65 1.04
N MET A 115 2.53 -16.43 1.48
CA MET A 115 3.09 -16.17 2.82
C MET A 115 2.12 -16.62 3.92
N ILE A 116 0.82 -16.33 3.74
CA ILE A 116 -0.20 -16.77 4.69
C ILE A 116 -0.44 -18.26 4.57
N GLY A 117 -0.54 -18.79 3.35
CA GLY A 117 -0.77 -20.22 3.08
C GLY A 117 0.32 -21.11 3.68
N ALA A 118 1.55 -20.62 3.78
CA ALA A 118 2.67 -21.33 4.39
C ALA A 118 2.65 -21.34 5.93
N VAL A 119 1.78 -20.54 6.58
CA VAL A 119 1.70 -20.48 8.05
C VAL A 119 0.98 -21.73 8.57
N PRO A 120 1.62 -22.55 9.40
CA PRO A 120 0.98 -23.74 9.96
C PRO A 120 -0.27 -23.36 10.78
N GLY A 121 -1.38 -24.07 10.53
CA GLY A 121 -2.63 -23.88 11.26
C GLY A 121 -3.47 -22.67 10.86
N GLN A 122 -3.04 -21.89 9.85
CA GLN A 122 -3.91 -20.85 9.27
C GLN A 122 -5.20 -21.49 8.71
N LYS A 123 -6.29 -20.74 8.73
CA LYS A 123 -7.60 -21.16 8.21
C LYS A 123 -8.18 -20.14 7.23
N LEU A 124 -7.35 -19.21 6.75
CA LEU A 124 -7.79 -18.23 5.75
C LEU A 124 -8.03 -18.89 4.41
N PHE A 125 -7.12 -19.80 4.00
CA PHE A 125 -7.26 -20.53 2.75
C PHE A 125 -7.47 -22.02 2.99
N ASP A 126 -8.52 -22.58 2.39
CA ASP A 126 -8.81 -24.00 2.39
C ASP A 126 -7.95 -24.72 1.35
N LYS A 127 -7.57 -24.00 0.26
CA LYS A 127 -6.68 -24.51 -0.79
C LYS A 127 -5.93 -23.35 -1.45
N MET A 128 -4.68 -23.62 -1.85
CA MET A 128 -3.94 -22.78 -2.80
C MET A 128 -4.03 -23.42 -4.18
N ALA A 129 -4.42 -22.63 -5.20
CA ALA A 129 -4.41 -23.09 -6.58
C ALA A 129 -2.96 -23.27 -7.09
N ALA A 130 -2.78 -24.14 -8.06
CA ALA A 130 -1.47 -24.41 -8.65
C ALA A 130 -0.91 -23.20 -9.41
N SER A 131 -1.79 -22.45 -10.08
CA SER A 131 -1.45 -21.20 -10.76
C SER A 131 -2.66 -20.27 -10.81
N PRO A 132 -2.49 -18.99 -11.19
CA PRO A 132 -3.61 -18.07 -11.39
C PRO A 132 -4.61 -18.57 -12.46
N GLU A 133 -4.11 -19.20 -13.51
CA GLU A 133 -4.91 -19.73 -14.63
C GLU A 133 -5.73 -20.93 -14.21
N ALA A 134 -5.19 -21.78 -13.33
CA ALA A 134 -5.86 -22.98 -12.83
C ALA A 134 -6.94 -22.68 -11.78
N LEU A 135 -6.96 -21.45 -11.22
CA LEU A 135 -7.83 -21.09 -10.10
C LEU A 135 -9.32 -21.40 -10.37
N ALA A 136 -9.83 -21.03 -11.54
CA ALA A 136 -11.26 -21.14 -11.84
C ALA A 136 -11.69 -22.61 -11.90
N GLU A 137 -10.93 -23.45 -12.59
CA GLU A 137 -11.17 -24.88 -12.70
C GLU A 137 -11.07 -25.59 -11.35
N GLU A 138 -9.97 -25.30 -10.62
CA GLU A 138 -9.73 -25.91 -9.32
C GLU A 138 -10.77 -25.49 -8.28
N ALA A 139 -11.24 -24.24 -8.32
CA ALA A 139 -12.28 -23.75 -7.42
C ALA A 139 -13.65 -24.37 -7.74
N LEU A 140 -13.97 -24.59 -9.00
CA LEU A 140 -15.19 -25.31 -9.40
C LEU A 140 -15.13 -26.78 -8.97
N ALA A 141 -14.01 -27.46 -9.19
CA ALA A 141 -13.83 -28.83 -8.74
C ALA A 141 -13.93 -28.95 -7.22
N PHE A 142 -13.31 -28.00 -6.49
CA PHE A 142 -13.41 -27.95 -5.04
C PHE A 142 -14.86 -27.68 -4.58
N ALA A 143 -15.57 -26.73 -5.21
CA ALA A 143 -16.97 -26.46 -4.89
C ALA A 143 -17.87 -27.68 -5.09
N ALA A 144 -17.62 -28.46 -6.13
CA ALA A 144 -18.31 -29.73 -6.37
C ALA A 144 -18.00 -30.77 -5.27
N SER A 145 -16.73 -30.88 -4.85
CA SER A 145 -16.33 -31.84 -3.80
C SER A 145 -16.92 -31.55 -2.42
N VAL A 146 -17.30 -30.29 -2.15
CA VAL A 146 -17.90 -29.88 -0.86
C VAL A 146 -19.40 -29.67 -0.94
N ALA A 147 -20.04 -29.99 -2.08
CA ALA A 147 -21.46 -29.70 -2.33
C ALA A 147 -22.40 -30.26 -1.24
N ASP A 148 -22.11 -31.47 -0.75
CA ASP A 148 -22.93 -32.18 0.22
C ASP A 148 -22.37 -32.13 1.66
N VAL A 149 -21.25 -31.40 1.88
CA VAL A 149 -20.65 -31.28 3.22
C VAL A 149 -21.58 -30.48 4.14
N ARG A 150 -21.92 -31.08 5.28
CA ARG A 150 -22.74 -30.45 6.32
C ARG A 150 -22.21 -30.84 7.72
N PRO A 151 -22.27 -29.93 8.72
CA PRO A 151 -22.66 -28.53 8.60
C PRO A 151 -21.64 -27.73 7.78
N LEU A 152 -22.07 -26.62 7.16
CA LEU A 152 -21.15 -25.72 6.45
C LEU A 152 -20.23 -25.02 7.44
N PRO A 153 -18.92 -24.90 7.14
CA PRO A 153 -17.99 -24.20 8.00
C PRO A 153 -18.25 -22.69 7.96
N LEU A 154 -18.32 -22.07 9.14
CA LEU A 154 -18.47 -20.61 9.28
C LEU A 154 -17.31 -20.07 10.08
N VAL A 155 -16.62 -19.07 9.55
CA VAL A 155 -15.50 -18.40 10.23
C VAL A 155 -15.94 -17.84 11.59
N ARG A 156 -17.15 -17.32 11.69
CA ARG A 156 -17.72 -16.79 12.95
C ARG A 156 -17.75 -17.79 14.10
N ASN A 157 -17.78 -19.09 13.81
CA ASN A 157 -17.85 -20.15 14.80
C ASN A 157 -16.46 -20.60 15.27
N LEU A 158 -15.38 -20.14 14.63
CA LEU A 158 -14.03 -20.47 15.04
C LEU A 158 -13.67 -19.73 16.36
N PRO A 159 -12.89 -20.36 17.25
CA PRO A 159 -12.42 -19.70 18.46
C PRO A 159 -11.49 -18.52 18.12
N CYS A 160 -11.54 -17.50 18.96
CA CYS A 160 -10.64 -16.35 18.88
C CYS A 160 -10.14 -16.02 20.27
N LYS A 161 -8.88 -16.36 20.57
CA LYS A 161 -8.25 -16.10 21.86
C LYS A 161 -6.78 -15.78 21.64
N HIS A 162 -6.21 -15.01 22.56
CA HIS A 162 -4.77 -14.79 22.65
C HIS A 162 -4.26 -15.37 23.99
N PRO A 163 -3.13 -16.09 24.03
CA PRO A 163 -2.64 -16.73 25.26
C PRO A 163 -2.36 -15.72 26.39
N GLU A 164 -1.85 -14.54 26.04
CA GLU A 164 -1.54 -13.49 27.02
C GLU A 164 -2.74 -12.56 27.33
N GLY A 165 -3.88 -12.76 26.67
CA GLY A 165 -5.11 -12.02 26.97
C GLY A 165 -4.91 -10.50 26.97
N ASP A 166 -5.32 -9.86 28.09
CA ASP A 166 -5.31 -8.40 28.24
C ASP A 166 -3.91 -7.77 28.16
N ALA A 167 -2.88 -8.49 28.59
CA ALA A 167 -1.50 -7.99 28.55
C ALA A 167 -1.04 -7.72 27.11
N TYR A 168 -1.37 -8.61 26.20
CA TYR A 168 -1.08 -8.41 24.76
C TYR A 168 -1.76 -7.15 24.21
N PHE A 169 -3.04 -6.94 24.49
CA PHE A 169 -3.76 -5.78 23.98
C PHE A 169 -3.28 -4.46 24.60
N GLN A 170 -2.85 -4.48 25.87
CA GLN A 170 -2.22 -3.32 26.48
C GLN A 170 -0.88 -2.98 25.81
N PHE A 171 -0.06 -3.99 25.53
CA PHE A 171 1.19 -3.83 24.76
C PHE A 171 0.89 -3.27 23.35
N ALA A 172 -0.07 -3.85 22.64
CA ALA A 172 -0.47 -3.40 21.31
C ALA A 172 -0.93 -1.93 21.28
N ARG A 173 -1.73 -1.50 22.29
CA ARG A 173 -2.14 -0.08 22.42
C ARG A 173 -0.94 0.84 22.61
N ASN A 174 0.03 0.46 23.43
CA ASN A 174 1.23 1.27 23.66
C ASN A 174 2.07 1.39 22.38
N MET A 175 2.24 0.29 21.64
CA MET A 175 2.93 0.28 20.35
C MET A 175 2.25 1.21 19.33
N VAL A 176 0.95 1.06 19.18
CA VAL A 176 0.15 1.86 18.25
C VAL A 176 0.16 3.34 18.63
N LYS A 177 0.07 3.68 19.92
CA LYS A 177 0.13 5.08 20.39
C LYS A 177 1.44 5.76 20.01
N GLY A 178 2.55 5.04 20.06
CA GLY A 178 3.85 5.56 19.63
C GLY A 178 3.97 5.78 18.10
N MET A 179 3.29 4.97 17.30
CA MET A 179 3.37 4.99 15.85
C MET A 179 2.31 5.89 15.21
N ALA A 180 1.09 5.86 15.72
CA ALA A 180 -0.09 6.48 15.09
C ALA A 180 -0.23 7.98 15.40
N LYS A 181 0.59 8.55 16.29
CA LYS A 181 0.50 9.96 16.69
C LYS A 181 -0.94 10.32 17.08
N ASN A 182 -1.60 11.21 16.34
CA ASN A 182 -2.94 11.71 16.65
C ASN A 182 -4.06 11.03 15.85
N PHE A 183 -3.78 10.01 15.04
CA PHE A 183 -4.81 9.29 14.28
C PHE A 183 -5.57 8.31 15.18
N PRO A 184 -6.91 8.41 15.28
CA PRO A 184 -7.68 7.55 16.18
C PRO A 184 -7.86 6.11 15.67
N ALA A 185 -7.89 5.89 14.36
CA ALA A 185 -8.22 4.60 13.75
C ALA A 185 -7.31 3.44 14.19
N PRO A 186 -5.97 3.58 14.28
CA PRO A 186 -5.11 2.48 14.70
C PRO A 186 -5.43 1.96 16.11
N ALA A 187 -5.74 2.84 17.07
CA ALA A 187 -6.15 2.41 18.41
C ALA A 187 -7.51 1.70 18.38
N LYS A 188 -8.43 2.16 17.53
CA LYS A 188 -9.74 1.51 17.33
C LYS A 188 -9.64 0.15 16.64
N CYS A 189 -8.62 -0.08 15.82
CA CYS A 189 -8.29 -1.41 15.30
C CYS A 189 -7.97 -2.38 16.46
N VAL A 190 -7.17 -1.96 17.43
CA VAL A 190 -6.84 -2.77 18.61
C VAL A 190 -8.09 -3.07 19.42
N ASP A 191 -8.93 -2.05 19.69
CA ASP A 191 -10.20 -2.20 20.44
C ASP A 191 -11.14 -3.20 19.77
N ALA A 192 -11.27 -3.13 18.44
CA ALA A 192 -12.14 -4.02 17.67
C ALA A 192 -11.64 -5.47 17.64
N VAL A 193 -10.32 -5.69 17.50
CA VAL A 193 -9.73 -7.04 17.53
C VAL A 193 -9.79 -7.63 18.94
N GLU A 194 -9.59 -6.83 19.98
CA GLU A 194 -9.79 -7.27 21.36
C GLU A 194 -11.24 -7.71 21.61
N ALA A 195 -12.22 -6.96 21.08
CA ALA A 195 -13.63 -7.34 21.18
C ALA A 195 -13.90 -8.73 20.57
N ALA A 196 -13.19 -9.11 19.49
CA ALA A 196 -13.31 -10.43 18.90
C ALA A 196 -12.89 -11.57 19.83
N THR A 197 -12.00 -11.30 20.81
CA THR A 197 -11.55 -12.29 21.80
C THR A 197 -12.44 -12.35 23.04
N LYS A 198 -13.17 -11.29 23.34
CA LYS A 198 -13.92 -11.12 24.59
C LYS A 198 -15.43 -11.20 24.44
N ARG A 199 -15.97 -10.83 23.27
CA ARG A 199 -17.43 -10.74 23.04
C ARG A 199 -17.93 -11.92 22.20
N LYS A 200 -19.22 -12.17 22.28
CA LYS A 200 -19.90 -13.03 21.28
C LYS A 200 -19.77 -12.39 19.91
N PHE A 201 -19.73 -13.20 18.87
CA PHE A 201 -19.46 -12.71 17.51
C PHE A 201 -20.42 -11.58 17.09
N ALA A 202 -21.71 -11.72 17.35
CA ALA A 202 -22.70 -10.70 16.99
C ALA A 202 -22.47 -9.36 17.72
N ASP A 203 -22.11 -9.41 19.00
CA ASP A 203 -21.82 -8.21 19.82
C ASP A 203 -20.51 -7.56 19.38
N GLY A 204 -19.50 -8.37 19.00
CA GLY A 204 -18.26 -7.88 18.40
C GLY A 204 -18.46 -7.20 17.07
N LEU A 205 -19.32 -7.78 16.22
CA LEU A 205 -19.67 -7.23 14.92
C LEU A 205 -20.43 -5.90 15.03
N ALA A 206 -21.38 -5.80 15.98
CA ALA A 206 -22.09 -4.55 16.28
C ALA A 206 -21.11 -3.46 16.76
N TYR A 207 -20.19 -3.82 17.64
CA TYR A 207 -19.15 -2.91 18.14
C TYR A 207 -18.19 -2.44 17.04
N GLU A 208 -17.73 -3.35 16.17
CA GLU A 208 -16.96 -2.99 15.00
C GLU A 208 -17.69 -1.96 14.13
N ARG A 209 -18.97 -2.21 13.86
CA ARG A 209 -19.82 -1.32 13.06
C ARG A 209 -19.97 0.05 13.68
N GLU A 210 -20.17 0.13 14.99
CA GLU A 210 -20.21 1.40 15.74
C GLU A 210 -18.90 2.18 15.59
N LEU A 211 -17.77 1.54 15.81
CA LEU A 211 -16.45 2.15 15.67
C LEU A 211 -16.20 2.65 14.24
N PHE A 212 -16.56 1.84 13.22
CA PHE A 212 -16.44 2.22 11.81
C PHE A 212 -17.24 3.48 11.50
N ILE A 213 -18.52 3.52 11.90
CA ILE A 213 -19.39 4.68 11.66
C ILE A 213 -18.85 5.92 12.35
N ASN A 214 -18.42 5.81 13.61
CA ASN A 214 -17.87 6.93 14.36
C ASN A 214 -16.60 7.48 13.69
N LEU A 215 -15.69 6.62 13.24
CA LEU A 215 -14.46 7.02 12.54
C LEU A 215 -14.75 7.67 11.18
N MET A 216 -15.76 7.21 10.45
CA MET A 216 -16.11 7.74 9.13
C MET A 216 -16.40 9.26 9.14
N TRP A 217 -16.88 9.78 10.25
CA TRP A 217 -17.19 11.20 10.43
C TRP A 217 -16.08 12.03 11.05
N THR A 218 -14.97 11.43 11.45
CA THR A 218 -13.82 12.16 12.00
C THR A 218 -13.15 13.02 10.94
N PRO A 219 -12.56 14.18 11.33
CA PRO A 219 -11.80 15.02 10.42
C PRO A 219 -10.60 14.28 9.81
N GLU A 220 -9.95 13.40 10.59
CA GLU A 220 -8.80 12.59 10.15
C GLU A 220 -9.18 11.66 9.00
N SER A 221 -10.28 10.93 9.12
CA SER A 221 -10.75 10.04 8.05
C SER A 221 -11.17 10.82 6.81
N ARG A 222 -11.82 11.97 6.99
CA ARG A 222 -12.20 12.84 5.87
C ARG A 222 -10.97 13.36 5.13
N ALA A 223 -9.94 13.80 5.86
CA ALA A 223 -8.69 14.28 5.29
C ALA A 223 -7.94 13.17 4.55
N LEU A 224 -7.80 11.97 5.14
CA LEU A 224 -7.13 10.84 4.50
C LEU A 224 -7.85 10.35 3.25
N ARG A 225 -9.18 10.32 3.24
CA ARG A 225 -9.96 10.02 2.03
C ARG A 225 -9.80 11.08 0.96
N HIS A 226 -9.75 12.37 1.33
CA HIS A 226 -9.44 13.44 0.39
C HIS A 226 -8.07 13.25 -0.22
N LEU A 227 -7.04 13.01 0.61
CA LEU A 227 -5.67 12.78 0.15
C LEU A 227 -5.59 11.59 -0.82
N PHE A 228 -6.29 10.50 -0.52
CA PHE A 228 -6.36 9.32 -1.40
C PHE A 228 -6.83 9.66 -2.83
N PHE A 229 -7.83 10.54 -2.96
CA PHE A 229 -8.29 10.98 -4.28
C PHE A 229 -7.37 12.04 -4.88
N ALA A 230 -6.84 12.95 -4.08
CA ALA A 230 -5.91 14.00 -4.54
C ALA A 230 -4.64 13.42 -5.15
N GLU A 231 -4.02 12.42 -4.50
CA GLU A 231 -2.84 11.72 -5.04
C GLU A 231 -3.12 11.05 -6.39
N ARG A 232 -4.30 10.43 -6.54
CA ARG A 232 -4.70 9.82 -7.80
C ARG A 232 -5.04 10.86 -8.88
N ALA A 233 -5.61 11.98 -8.49
CA ALA A 233 -5.89 13.08 -9.41
C ALA A 233 -4.60 13.76 -9.88
N ALA A 234 -3.64 13.97 -8.99
CA ALA A 234 -2.35 14.59 -9.31
C ALA A 234 -1.53 13.79 -10.35
N SER A 235 -1.76 12.48 -10.44
CA SER A 235 -1.11 11.64 -11.46
C SER A 235 -1.77 11.69 -12.85
N LYS A 236 -2.89 12.44 -12.99
CA LYS A 236 -3.63 12.59 -14.26
C LYS A 236 -3.54 14.03 -14.72
N ILE A 237 -3.18 14.23 -15.98
CA ILE A 237 -3.22 15.52 -16.66
C ILE A 237 -4.50 15.52 -17.52
N PRO A 238 -5.52 16.36 -17.18
CA PRO A 238 -6.86 16.23 -17.78
C PRO A 238 -6.90 16.39 -19.31
N ASP A 239 -6.01 17.22 -19.86
CA ASP A 239 -5.92 17.57 -21.27
C ASP A 239 -4.85 16.77 -22.04
N VAL A 240 -4.22 15.79 -21.37
CA VAL A 240 -3.25 14.89 -22.01
C VAL A 240 -3.84 13.48 -22.11
N PRO A 241 -4.03 12.93 -23.34
CA PRO A 241 -4.49 11.56 -23.53
C PRO A 241 -3.61 10.53 -22.81
N SER A 242 -4.21 9.48 -22.27
CA SER A 242 -3.49 8.45 -21.51
C SER A 242 -2.50 7.62 -22.33
N ASP A 243 -2.64 7.61 -23.64
CA ASP A 243 -1.79 6.95 -24.63
C ASP A 243 -0.72 7.87 -25.24
N THR A 244 -0.61 9.13 -24.76
CA THR A 244 0.44 10.05 -25.19
C THR A 244 1.82 9.42 -24.95
N PRO A 245 2.68 9.34 -25.98
CA PRO A 245 4.01 8.78 -25.87
C PRO A 245 4.84 9.51 -24.81
N LYS A 246 5.45 8.75 -23.91
CA LYS A 246 6.34 9.29 -22.90
C LYS A 246 7.76 9.40 -23.45
N ARG A 247 8.46 10.48 -23.07
CA ARG A 247 9.88 10.59 -23.36
C ARG A 247 10.66 9.62 -22.48
N ASP A 248 11.63 8.94 -23.08
CA ASP A 248 12.55 8.09 -22.35
C ASP A 248 13.65 8.96 -21.71
N ILE A 249 13.87 8.84 -20.41
CA ILE A 249 14.87 9.58 -19.66
C ILE A 249 15.93 8.60 -19.20
N GLN A 250 17.05 8.57 -19.89
CA GLN A 250 18.17 7.66 -19.64
C GLN A 250 19.32 8.31 -18.89
N LYS A 251 19.46 9.66 -18.95
CA LYS A 251 20.53 10.41 -18.27
C LYS A 251 20.00 11.74 -17.77
N VAL A 252 20.32 12.06 -16.52
CA VAL A 252 19.84 13.29 -15.86
C VAL A 252 21.03 14.15 -15.41
N GLY A 253 20.90 15.45 -15.68
CA GLY A 253 21.76 16.49 -15.11
C GLY A 253 21.08 17.15 -13.92
N VAL A 254 21.81 17.40 -12.85
CA VAL A 254 21.34 18.18 -11.70
C VAL A 254 22.33 19.30 -11.42
N ILE A 255 21.83 20.55 -11.41
CA ILE A 255 22.66 21.72 -11.13
C ILE A 255 22.44 22.14 -9.68
N GLY A 256 23.53 22.12 -8.91
CA GLY A 256 23.53 22.34 -7.46
C GLY A 256 23.61 21.04 -6.68
N ALA A 257 24.63 20.92 -5.82
CA ALA A 257 24.86 19.78 -4.94
C ALA A 257 24.37 20.00 -3.50
N GLY A 258 23.48 20.97 -3.31
CA GLY A 258 22.87 21.28 -2.01
C GLY A 258 21.84 20.22 -1.58
N THR A 259 21.08 20.52 -0.53
CA THR A 259 20.08 19.60 0.05
C THR A 259 19.08 19.11 -0.99
N MET A 260 18.51 20.03 -1.79
CA MET A 260 17.54 19.65 -2.82
C MET A 260 18.17 18.89 -3.99
N GLY A 261 19.28 19.43 -4.57
CA GLY A 261 19.96 18.75 -5.68
C GLY A 261 20.47 17.36 -5.32
N GLY A 262 21.02 17.20 -4.10
CA GLY A 262 21.41 15.89 -3.58
C GLY A 262 20.21 14.91 -3.45
N GLY A 263 19.09 15.39 -2.92
CA GLY A 263 17.86 14.60 -2.80
C GLY A 263 17.26 14.20 -4.15
N ILE A 264 17.19 15.15 -5.10
CA ILE A 264 16.76 14.92 -6.49
C ILE A 264 17.65 13.85 -7.15
N SER A 265 18.97 14.01 -7.05
CA SER A 265 19.94 13.05 -7.58
C SER A 265 19.72 11.65 -7.02
N MET A 266 19.52 11.51 -5.70
CA MET A 266 19.28 10.21 -5.07
C MET A 266 18.00 9.54 -5.59
N ASN A 267 16.95 10.28 -5.96
CA ASN A 267 15.73 9.69 -6.52
C ASN A 267 15.99 9.03 -7.87
N PHE A 268 16.75 9.68 -8.76
CA PHE A 268 17.12 9.09 -10.04
C PHE A 268 18.08 7.91 -9.89
N LEU A 269 19.07 8.01 -9.01
CA LEU A 269 19.97 6.91 -8.68
C LEU A 269 19.22 5.69 -8.10
N ASN A 270 18.18 5.94 -7.30
CA ASN A 270 17.30 4.88 -6.79
C ASN A 270 16.51 4.18 -7.90
N ALA A 271 16.15 4.92 -8.95
CA ALA A 271 15.47 4.40 -10.14
C ALA A 271 16.44 3.73 -11.14
N GLY A 272 17.75 3.73 -10.86
CA GLY A 272 18.76 3.16 -11.76
C GLY A 272 19.13 4.07 -12.94
N ILE A 273 18.83 5.36 -12.87
CA ILE A 273 19.12 6.35 -13.92
C ILE A 273 20.43 7.08 -13.57
N PRO A 274 21.41 7.13 -14.50
CA PRO A 274 22.64 7.88 -14.33
C PRO A 274 22.42 9.38 -14.09
N VAL A 275 23.14 9.95 -13.14
CA VAL A 275 23.05 11.37 -12.77
C VAL A 275 24.43 12.02 -12.87
N THR A 276 24.49 13.19 -13.52
CA THR A 276 25.64 14.08 -13.48
C THR A 276 25.29 15.31 -12.64
N ILE A 277 25.96 15.52 -11.51
CA ILE A 277 25.77 16.73 -10.69
C ILE A 277 26.80 17.77 -11.12
N LEU A 278 26.29 18.96 -11.44
CA LEU A 278 27.10 20.13 -11.73
C LEU A 278 27.08 21.11 -10.55
N GLU A 279 28.23 21.63 -10.22
CA GLU A 279 28.41 22.70 -9.23
C GLU A 279 29.39 23.75 -9.75
N THR A 280 29.37 24.94 -9.15
CA THR A 280 30.30 26.04 -9.51
C THR A 280 31.65 25.93 -8.79
N LYS A 281 31.71 25.21 -7.66
CA LYS A 281 32.93 25.07 -6.82
C LYS A 281 33.12 23.62 -6.42
N GLN A 282 34.37 23.13 -6.55
CA GLN A 282 34.76 21.77 -6.19
C GLN A 282 34.40 21.43 -4.74
N GLU A 283 34.67 22.32 -3.79
CA GLU A 283 34.34 22.10 -2.39
C GLU A 283 32.84 21.90 -2.11
N ALA A 284 31.96 22.60 -2.85
CA ALA A 284 30.51 22.42 -2.72
C ALA A 284 30.07 21.07 -3.30
N LEU A 285 30.67 20.69 -4.43
CA LEU A 285 30.45 19.40 -5.07
C LEU A 285 30.86 18.24 -4.16
N ASP A 286 32.05 18.31 -3.56
CA ASP A 286 32.59 17.27 -2.66
C ASP A 286 31.70 17.11 -1.41
N ARG A 287 31.23 18.22 -0.82
CA ARG A 287 30.29 18.19 0.32
C ARG A 287 28.95 17.55 -0.07
N GLY A 288 28.44 17.88 -1.25
CA GLY A 288 27.18 17.31 -1.76
C GLY A 288 27.29 15.78 -1.93
N VAL A 289 28.35 15.31 -2.59
CA VAL A 289 28.63 13.88 -2.78
C VAL A 289 28.81 13.17 -1.45
N ALA A 290 29.56 13.76 -0.52
CA ALA A 290 29.74 13.19 0.82
C ALA A 290 28.38 13.03 1.56
N THR A 291 27.48 14.00 1.40
CA THR A 291 26.13 13.92 1.98
C THR A 291 25.31 12.77 1.37
N ILE A 292 25.34 12.60 0.05
CA ILE A 292 24.68 11.47 -0.64
C ILE A 292 25.21 10.13 -0.13
N LYS A 293 26.54 9.98 -0.07
CA LYS A 293 27.19 8.77 0.47
C LYS A 293 26.75 8.48 1.89
N LYS A 294 26.82 9.46 2.79
CA LYS A 294 26.41 9.34 4.19
C LYS A 294 24.95 8.89 4.32
N ASN A 295 24.06 9.42 3.48
CA ASN A 295 22.65 9.06 3.49
C ASN A 295 22.43 7.59 3.09
N TYR A 296 23.11 7.11 2.07
CA TYR A 296 23.04 5.71 1.66
C TYR A 296 23.68 4.77 2.69
N GLU A 297 24.86 5.10 3.21
CA GLU A 297 25.54 4.34 4.26
C GLU A 297 24.67 4.19 5.51
N ALA A 298 23.96 5.25 5.90
CA ALA A 298 23.02 5.20 7.01
C ALA A 298 21.85 4.23 6.74
N GLN A 299 21.40 4.09 5.49
CA GLN A 299 20.37 3.12 5.11
C GLN A 299 20.93 1.69 5.12
N VAL A 300 22.16 1.49 4.65
CA VAL A 300 22.84 0.18 4.72
C VAL A 300 23.02 -0.25 6.17
N LYS A 301 23.51 0.63 7.04
CA LYS A 301 23.69 0.36 8.48
C LYS A 301 22.36 -0.01 9.18
N LYS A 302 21.24 0.54 8.73
CA LYS A 302 19.90 0.22 9.23
C LYS A 302 19.26 -1.03 8.58
N GLY A 303 19.99 -1.72 7.70
CA GLY A 303 19.47 -2.88 6.96
C GLY A 303 18.36 -2.55 5.94
N LYS A 304 18.15 -1.27 5.62
CA LYS A 304 17.13 -0.81 4.66
C LYS A 304 17.60 -0.82 3.21
N LEU A 305 18.91 -0.88 3.00
CA LEU A 305 19.57 -0.96 1.70
C LEU A 305 20.67 -2.01 1.77
N LYS A 306 20.76 -2.87 0.75
CA LYS A 306 21.86 -3.83 0.62
C LYS A 306 23.12 -3.13 0.12
N GLN A 307 24.30 -3.64 0.51
CA GLN A 307 25.61 -3.07 0.14
C GLN A 307 25.80 -3.04 -1.38
N ASP A 308 25.48 -4.13 -2.09
CA ASP A 308 25.58 -4.22 -3.54
C ASP A 308 24.73 -3.16 -4.27
N LYS A 309 23.55 -2.87 -3.73
CA LYS A 309 22.65 -1.83 -4.27
C LYS A 309 23.19 -0.41 -4.03
N TYR A 310 23.83 -0.18 -2.89
CA TYR A 310 24.54 1.07 -2.62
C TYR A 310 25.64 1.32 -3.64
N GLU A 311 26.48 0.32 -3.87
CA GLU A 311 27.60 0.40 -4.84
C GLU A 311 27.09 0.64 -6.26
N GLN A 312 26.03 -0.08 -6.69
CA GLN A 312 25.38 0.13 -7.99
C GLN A 312 24.88 1.57 -8.15
N ARG A 313 24.20 2.13 -7.12
CA ARG A 313 23.70 3.50 -7.17
C ARG A 313 24.82 4.52 -7.24
N MET A 314 25.88 4.35 -6.45
CA MET A 314 27.02 5.25 -6.46
C MET A 314 27.81 5.20 -7.77
N ALA A 315 27.84 4.05 -8.45
CA ALA A 315 28.47 3.92 -9.77
C ALA A 315 27.74 4.70 -10.89
N LEU A 316 26.46 5.04 -10.67
CA LEU A 316 25.65 5.86 -11.60
C LEU A 316 25.82 7.37 -11.37
N LEU A 317 26.54 7.78 -10.34
CA LEU A 317 26.75 9.18 -9.99
C LEU A 317 28.06 9.70 -10.61
N SER A 318 27.94 10.73 -11.43
CA SER A 318 29.05 11.52 -11.97
C SER A 318 28.99 12.96 -11.46
N THR A 319 30.12 13.64 -11.46
CA THR A 319 30.24 15.03 -11.00
C THR A 319 31.01 15.86 -11.99
N THR A 320 30.66 17.15 -12.11
CA THR A 320 31.35 18.07 -13.01
C THR A 320 31.29 19.52 -12.53
N LEU A 321 32.18 20.35 -13.03
CA LEU A 321 32.16 21.81 -12.93
C LEU A 321 31.85 22.49 -14.30
N SER A 322 31.63 21.68 -15.35
CA SER A 322 31.38 22.17 -16.71
C SER A 322 29.98 21.85 -17.20
N TYR A 323 29.29 22.85 -17.78
CA TYR A 323 28.00 22.67 -18.43
C TYR A 323 28.07 21.73 -19.64
N ASP A 324 29.22 21.65 -20.32
CA ASP A 324 29.39 20.81 -21.51
C ASP A 324 29.18 19.32 -21.22
N ASP A 325 29.40 18.88 -19.98
CA ASP A 325 29.18 17.49 -19.56
C ASP A 325 27.69 17.14 -19.41
N LEU A 326 26.80 18.13 -19.50
CA LEU A 326 25.35 17.95 -19.46
C LEU A 326 24.71 17.83 -20.85
N LYS A 327 25.48 17.99 -21.94
CA LYS A 327 24.97 18.04 -23.33
C LYS A 327 24.18 16.79 -23.74
N ASP A 328 24.48 15.63 -23.18
CA ASP A 328 23.85 14.35 -23.52
C ASP A 328 22.66 14.00 -22.58
N CYS A 329 22.34 14.87 -21.60
CA CYS A 329 21.25 14.63 -20.67
C CYS A 329 19.88 14.77 -21.36
N ASP A 330 18.93 13.88 -20.98
CA ASP A 330 17.56 13.92 -21.44
C ASP A 330 16.70 14.89 -20.63
N LEU A 331 17.08 15.05 -19.37
CA LEU A 331 16.45 15.94 -18.39
C LEU A 331 17.54 16.64 -17.59
N ILE A 332 17.44 17.96 -17.45
CA ILE A 332 18.33 18.75 -16.60
C ILE A 332 17.48 19.53 -15.63
N ILE A 333 17.77 19.39 -14.33
CA ILE A 333 17.03 20.03 -13.25
C ILE A 333 17.95 21.00 -12.51
N GLU A 334 17.63 22.29 -12.51
CA GLU A 334 18.34 23.22 -11.66
C GLU A 334 17.76 23.22 -10.23
N ALA A 335 18.66 23.21 -9.26
CA ALA A 335 18.38 23.27 -7.82
C ALA A 335 19.35 24.26 -7.15
N VAL A 336 19.46 25.44 -7.76
CA VAL A 336 20.31 26.57 -7.31
C VAL A 336 19.56 27.48 -6.36
N PHE A 337 20.16 28.58 -5.96
CA PHE A 337 19.51 29.57 -5.10
C PHE A 337 18.24 30.15 -5.75
N GLU A 338 17.21 30.40 -4.93
CA GLU A 338 15.92 30.92 -5.35
C GLU A 338 16.01 32.43 -5.67
N GLU A 339 16.80 32.75 -6.69
CA GLU A 339 17.05 34.10 -7.18
C GLU A 339 16.94 34.13 -8.71
N ILE A 340 16.08 35.00 -9.25
CA ILE A 340 15.72 34.97 -10.67
C ILE A 340 16.92 35.19 -11.59
N GLY A 341 17.82 36.11 -11.23
CA GLY A 341 19.03 36.37 -12.02
C GLY A 341 20.00 35.18 -12.10
N VAL A 342 20.09 34.41 -11.02
CA VAL A 342 20.88 33.17 -11.00
C VAL A 342 20.25 32.13 -11.91
N LYS A 343 18.93 31.94 -11.81
CA LYS A 343 18.19 31.00 -12.67
C LYS A 343 18.27 31.36 -14.15
N GLU A 344 18.09 32.63 -14.49
CA GLU A 344 18.24 33.13 -15.86
C GLU A 344 19.64 32.84 -16.43
N ALA A 345 20.70 33.06 -15.65
CA ALA A 345 22.06 32.77 -16.05
C ALA A 345 22.27 31.27 -16.30
N VAL A 346 21.74 30.42 -15.42
CA VAL A 346 21.80 28.95 -15.57
C VAL A 346 21.06 28.52 -16.82
N PHE A 347 19.82 28.96 -17.04
CA PHE A 347 19.01 28.53 -18.21
C PHE A 347 19.61 29.04 -19.53
N LYS A 348 20.25 30.22 -19.57
CA LYS A 348 20.99 30.68 -20.76
C LYS A 348 22.16 29.77 -21.12
N GLN A 349 22.88 29.25 -20.12
CA GLN A 349 23.96 28.28 -20.34
C GLN A 349 23.41 26.93 -20.78
N LEU A 350 22.32 26.47 -20.16
CA LEU A 350 21.66 25.22 -20.54
C LEU A 350 21.12 25.24 -21.96
N ASP A 351 20.52 26.37 -22.38
CA ASP A 351 20.01 26.54 -23.74
C ASP A 351 21.12 26.40 -24.81
N ALA A 352 22.34 26.82 -24.47
CA ALA A 352 23.49 26.71 -25.36
C ALA A 352 24.08 25.29 -25.47
N VAL A 353 23.97 24.46 -24.42
CA VAL A 353 24.65 23.15 -24.38
C VAL A 353 23.68 21.95 -24.46
N ALA A 354 22.42 22.11 -24.06
CA ALA A 354 21.49 20.99 -24.02
C ALA A 354 21.15 20.49 -25.41
N LYS A 355 21.05 19.17 -25.56
CA LYS A 355 20.64 18.57 -26.83
C LYS A 355 19.18 18.93 -27.18
N PRO A 356 18.85 18.97 -28.49
CA PRO A 356 17.48 19.17 -28.92
C PRO A 356 16.52 18.16 -28.28
N GLY A 357 15.42 18.66 -27.72
CA GLY A 357 14.41 17.83 -27.07
C GLY A 357 14.71 17.48 -25.60
N ALA A 358 15.85 17.91 -25.04
CA ALA A 358 16.07 17.79 -23.59
C ALA A 358 15.00 18.56 -22.81
N ILE A 359 14.62 18.04 -21.66
CA ILE A 359 13.72 18.72 -20.72
C ILE A 359 14.56 19.56 -19.77
N LEU A 360 14.30 20.87 -19.74
CA LEU A 360 14.91 21.79 -18.80
C LEU A 360 13.89 22.13 -17.69
N ALA A 361 14.21 21.82 -16.45
CA ALA A 361 13.30 21.96 -15.31
C ALA A 361 13.91 22.80 -14.20
N SER A 362 13.06 23.55 -13.51
CA SER A 362 13.41 24.31 -12.31
C SER A 362 12.85 23.64 -11.06
N ASN A 363 13.65 23.55 -10.01
CA ASN A 363 13.19 23.20 -8.68
C ASN A 363 12.94 24.52 -7.92
N THR A 364 11.68 24.87 -7.78
CA THR A 364 11.22 26.11 -7.13
C THR A 364 10.38 25.79 -5.91
#